data_1696cb2ad9b55ef5cc3ea442d0ecc867
#
_entry.id   1696cb2ad9b55ef5cc3ea442d0ecc867
#
_cell.length_a   1.000
_cell.length_b   1.000
_cell.length_c   1.000
_cell.angle_alpha   90.00
_cell.angle_beta   90.00
_cell.angle_gamma   90.00
#
_symmetry.space_group_name_H-M   'P 1'
#
loop_
_entity.id
_entity.type
_entity.pdbx_description
1 polymer ?
#
loop_
_entity_poly.entity_id
_entity_poly.type
_entity_poly.pdbx_seq_one_letter_code
_entity_poly.pdbx_strand_id
1 'polypeptide(L)'
;MKARFHLCLCFAALLVSCDKSRDADGPASASESQRTTRPTREKIPTTRQGLRDSLNTALEIEDPEARNLALADVARNSLKIAPEFSAEAVKQLAADSAGKLAVLHDCAVALMEQSPEAALAWAATLGSPEDIAAAKGEIAMVLVATDPERAVKLVWPTDTADSEAKAAAAKVLQRWTIGAPANAAAWIATMPAGESRSAGIATVASQWVGANPQAALSWMV
;
A
#
# COMPACT_ATOMS: atom_id res chain seq x y z
N MET A 1 48.05 7.80 12.10
CA MET A 1 48.44 6.71 11.19
C MET A 1 47.36 6.56 10.12
N LYS A 2 47.74 6.91 8.87
CA LYS A 2 46.85 6.88 7.68
C LYS A 2 47.02 5.55 7.00
N ALA A 3 45.94 4.82 6.75
CA ALA A 3 45.92 3.67 5.85
C ALA A 3 44.92 3.91 4.73
N ARG A 4 45.46 4.21 3.53
CA ARG A 4 44.73 4.29 2.26
C ARG A 4 44.67 2.88 1.67
N PHE A 5 43.49 2.37 1.36
CA PHE A 5 43.33 1.20 0.49
C PHE A 5 42.90 1.69 -0.90
N HIS A 6 43.77 1.46 -1.87
CA HIS A 6 43.49 1.60 -3.29
C HIS A 6 42.84 0.32 -3.80
N LEU A 7 41.69 0.43 -4.42
CA LEU A 7 41.05 -0.64 -5.16
C LEU A 7 41.34 -0.47 -6.66
N CYS A 8 42.04 -1.46 -7.20
CA CYS A 8 42.50 -1.51 -8.58
C CYS A 8 41.36 -1.98 -9.50
N LEU A 9 40.98 -1.18 -10.51
CA LEU A 9 40.08 -1.59 -11.59
C LEU A 9 40.91 -2.38 -12.63
N CYS A 10 40.53 -3.64 -12.87
CA CYS A 10 40.93 -4.39 -14.04
C CYS A 10 39.82 -4.40 -15.08
N PHE A 11 40.01 -3.60 -16.14
CA PHE A 11 39.25 -3.69 -17.40
C PHE A 11 39.90 -4.79 -18.27
N ALA A 12 39.17 -5.83 -18.59
CA ALA A 12 39.53 -6.78 -19.63
C ALA A 12 38.61 -6.59 -20.83
N ALA A 13 39.12 -5.96 -21.88
CA ALA A 13 38.49 -5.87 -23.19
C ALA A 13 38.82 -7.14 -24.00
N LEU A 14 37.78 -7.89 -24.38
CA LEU A 14 37.92 -8.96 -25.39
C LEU A 14 37.36 -8.46 -26.73
N LEU A 15 38.26 -8.16 -27.64
CA LEU A 15 37.99 -8.00 -29.06
C LEU A 15 37.86 -9.39 -29.68
N VAL A 16 36.73 -9.72 -30.27
CA VAL A 16 36.58 -10.85 -31.19
C VAL A 16 36.36 -10.34 -32.57
N SER A 17 37.32 -10.72 -33.42
CA SER A 17 37.46 -10.41 -34.84
C SER A 17 36.36 -11.07 -35.66
N CYS A 18 35.86 -10.34 -36.66
CA CYS A 18 35.05 -10.87 -37.75
C CYS A 18 35.93 -11.70 -38.67
N ASP A 19 35.56 -12.92 -38.97
CA ASP A 19 36.01 -13.64 -40.14
C ASP A 19 34.82 -13.97 -41.05
N LYS A 20 35.03 -13.69 -42.33
CA LYS A 20 34.06 -13.72 -43.41
C LYS A 20 34.45 -14.86 -44.35
N SER A 21 33.70 -15.94 -44.33
CA SER A 21 33.81 -16.96 -45.39
C SER A 21 32.43 -17.24 -45.99
N ARG A 22 32.42 -17.10 -47.32
CA ARG A 22 31.34 -17.46 -48.24
C ARG A 22 31.28 -18.99 -48.39
N ASP A 23 30.13 -19.46 -48.69
CA ASP A 23 29.61 -20.23 -49.80
C ASP A 23 28.69 -21.39 -49.44
N ALA A 24 27.67 -21.48 -50.25
CA ALA A 24 26.92 -22.64 -50.76
C ALA A 24 25.60 -23.07 -50.13
N ASP A 25 24.59 -22.74 -50.89
CA ASP A 25 23.34 -23.50 -51.24
C ASP A 25 22.88 -24.72 -50.40
N GLY A 26 21.67 -24.57 -49.85
CA GLY A 26 20.79 -25.64 -49.39
C GLY A 26 19.37 -25.14 -49.11
N PRO A 27 18.34 -25.91 -49.41
CA PRO A 27 16.99 -25.38 -49.62
C PRO A 27 16.25 -24.92 -48.38
N ALA A 28 15.42 -23.90 -48.60
CA ALA A 28 14.55 -23.25 -47.64
C ALA A 28 13.64 -24.24 -46.86
N SER A 29 13.91 -24.36 -45.57
CA SER A 29 12.91 -24.81 -44.59
C SER A 29 12.30 -23.55 -43.97
N ALA A 30 11.04 -23.28 -44.29
CA ALA A 30 10.28 -22.20 -43.72
C ALA A 30 10.05 -22.52 -42.21
N SER A 31 10.98 -22.00 -41.39
CA SER A 31 10.74 -21.86 -39.96
C SER A 31 9.81 -20.67 -39.79
N GLU A 32 8.56 -20.96 -39.66
CA GLU A 32 7.50 -20.05 -39.22
C GLU A 32 7.91 -19.47 -37.87
N SER A 33 8.52 -18.28 -37.91
CA SER A 33 8.86 -17.50 -36.72
C SER A 33 7.55 -17.21 -35.99
N GLN A 34 7.27 -17.99 -34.96
CA GLN A 34 6.24 -17.65 -33.97
C GLN A 34 6.59 -16.28 -33.40
N ARG A 35 6.04 -15.25 -34.03
CA ARG A 35 5.95 -13.92 -33.47
C ARG A 35 5.16 -14.08 -32.16
N THR A 36 5.87 -14.20 -31.04
CA THR A 36 5.31 -14.00 -29.73
C THR A 36 4.72 -12.59 -29.73
N THR A 37 3.42 -12.51 -29.96
CA THR A 37 2.66 -11.28 -29.81
C THR A 37 2.83 -10.86 -28.36
N ARG A 38 3.61 -9.79 -28.15
CA ARG A 38 3.71 -9.10 -26.88
C ARG A 38 2.27 -8.85 -26.41
N PRO A 39 1.85 -9.30 -25.21
CA PRO A 39 0.49 -9.09 -24.76
C PRO A 39 0.18 -7.60 -24.88
N THR A 40 -0.84 -7.29 -25.69
CA THR A 40 -1.32 -5.93 -25.86
C THR A 40 -1.74 -5.46 -24.47
N ARG A 41 -1.06 -4.47 -23.91
CA ARG A 41 -1.41 -3.87 -22.63
C ARG A 41 -2.87 -3.42 -22.76
N GLU A 42 -3.75 -4.12 -22.08
CA GLU A 42 -5.18 -3.87 -22.14
C GLU A 42 -5.41 -2.39 -21.75
N LYS A 43 -6.14 -1.66 -22.59
CA LYS A 43 -6.27 -0.22 -22.44
C LYS A 43 -7.19 0.03 -21.25
N ILE A 44 -6.68 0.66 -20.19
CA ILE A 44 -7.48 1.00 -19.00
C ILE A 44 -8.72 1.77 -19.44
N PRO A 45 -9.94 1.30 -19.11
CA PRO A 45 -11.17 1.98 -19.46
C PRO A 45 -11.21 3.39 -18.85
N THR A 46 -11.54 4.38 -19.68
CA THR A 46 -11.62 5.79 -19.26
C THR A 46 -13.06 6.31 -19.22
N THR A 47 -14.02 5.43 -19.46
CA THR A 47 -15.45 5.77 -19.41
C THR A 47 -16.16 4.97 -18.33
N ARG A 48 -17.23 5.55 -17.75
CA ARG A 48 -18.06 4.88 -16.75
C ARG A 48 -18.62 3.55 -17.26
N GLN A 49 -19.04 3.50 -18.54
CA GLN A 49 -19.54 2.25 -19.14
C GLN A 49 -18.42 1.20 -19.24
N GLY A 50 -17.24 1.56 -19.75
CA GLY A 50 -16.11 0.63 -19.84
C GLY A 50 -15.68 0.09 -18.48
N LEU A 51 -15.72 0.91 -17.42
CA LEU A 51 -15.43 0.46 -16.04
C LEU A 51 -16.50 -0.50 -15.52
N ARG A 52 -17.77 -0.27 -15.84
CA ARG A 52 -18.84 -1.22 -15.52
C ARG A 52 -18.66 -2.56 -16.24
N ASP A 53 -18.31 -2.51 -17.51
CA ASP A 53 -18.08 -3.72 -18.31
C ASP A 53 -16.87 -4.50 -17.75
N SER A 54 -15.81 -3.79 -17.35
CA SER A 54 -14.64 -4.41 -16.66
C SER A 54 -15.02 -5.08 -15.33
N LEU A 55 -15.88 -4.44 -14.53
CA LEU A 55 -16.37 -5.03 -13.27
C LEU A 55 -17.17 -6.31 -13.55
N ASN A 56 -18.10 -6.28 -14.51
CA ASN A 56 -18.90 -7.44 -14.87
C ASN A 56 -18.00 -8.59 -15.38
N THR A 57 -17.04 -8.28 -16.26
CA THR A 57 -16.09 -9.26 -16.76
C THR A 57 -15.26 -9.87 -15.64
N ALA A 58 -14.79 -9.06 -14.67
CA ALA A 58 -14.04 -9.56 -13.54
C ALA A 58 -14.86 -10.53 -12.66
N LEU A 59 -16.16 -10.25 -12.49
CA LEU A 59 -17.08 -11.11 -11.71
C LEU A 59 -17.37 -12.46 -12.40
N GLU A 60 -17.27 -12.55 -13.73
CA GLU A 60 -17.47 -13.76 -14.51
C GLU A 60 -16.25 -14.70 -14.53
N ILE A 61 -15.09 -14.25 -14.04
CA ILE A 61 -13.88 -15.09 -14.01
C ILE A 61 -14.08 -16.22 -13.01
N GLU A 62 -13.96 -17.48 -13.47
CA GLU A 62 -14.15 -18.65 -12.62
C GLU A 62 -12.99 -18.87 -11.64
N ASP A 63 -11.75 -18.68 -12.11
CA ASP A 63 -10.57 -18.81 -11.28
C ASP A 63 -10.51 -17.73 -10.19
N PRO A 64 -10.51 -18.10 -8.89
CA PRO A 64 -10.58 -17.14 -7.80
C PRO A 64 -9.37 -16.17 -7.74
N GLU A 65 -8.18 -16.65 -8.11
CA GLU A 65 -6.97 -15.83 -8.07
C GLU A 65 -6.98 -14.79 -9.20
N ALA A 66 -7.29 -15.23 -10.43
CA ALA A 66 -7.44 -14.32 -11.57
C ALA A 66 -8.59 -13.33 -11.35
N ARG A 67 -9.71 -13.76 -10.76
CA ARG A 67 -10.83 -12.88 -10.40
C ARG A 67 -10.41 -11.83 -9.39
N ASN A 68 -9.68 -12.17 -8.33
CA ASN A 68 -9.19 -11.23 -7.34
C ASN A 68 -8.24 -10.20 -7.96
N LEU A 69 -7.36 -10.61 -8.87
CA LEU A 69 -6.48 -9.68 -9.58
C LEU A 69 -7.28 -8.70 -10.46
N ALA A 70 -8.25 -9.18 -11.21
CA ALA A 70 -9.10 -8.33 -12.06
C ALA A 70 -9.95 -7.36 -11.24
N LEU A 71 -10.53 -7.81 -10.12
CA LEU A 71 -11.27 -6.93 -9.19
C LEU A 71 -10.37 -5.88 -8.55
N ALA A 72 -9.13 -6.23 -8.19
CA ALA A 72 -8.16 -5.29 -7.67
C ALA A 72 -7.84 -4.17 -8.69
N ASP A 73 -7.70 -4.52 -9.96
CA ASP A 73 -7.48 -3.56 -11.04
C ASP A 73 -8.70 -2.67 -11.27
N VAL A 74 -9.91 -3.23 -11.25
CA VAL A 74 -11.16 -2.46 -11.33
C VAL A 74 -11.25 -1.48 -10.16
N ALA A 75 -10.95 -1.91 -8.93
CA ALA A 75 -11.00 -1.06 -7.75
C ALA A 75 -10.10 0.18 -7.90
N ARG A 76 -8.85 -0.01 -8.33
CA ARG A 76 -7.88 1.08 -8.52
C ARG A 76 -8.28 2.01 -9.66
N ASN A 77 -8.71 1.45 -10.79
CA ASN A 77 -8.97 2.22 -12.02
C ASN A 77 -10.28 3.02 -11.95
N SER A 78 -11.23 2.60 -11.10
CA SER A 78 -12.55 3.24 -11.00
C SER A 78 -12.58 4.48 -10.11
N LEU A 79 -11.63 4.66 -9.21
CA LEU A 79 -11.66 5.67 -8.14
C LEU A 79 -11.99 7.09 -8.60
N LYS A 80 -11.42 7.53 -9.74
CA LYS A 80 -11.57 8.91 -10.24
C LYS A 80 -12.86 9.14 -11.04
N ILE A 81 -13.43 8.09 -11.62
CA ILE A 81 -14.54 8.19 -12.58
C ILE A 81 -15.84 7.64 -12.00
N ALA A 82 -15.73 6.54 -11.26
CA ALA A 82 -16.87 5.80 -10.72
C ALA A 82 -16.48 5.13 -9.38
N PRO A 83 -16.27 5.92 -8.32
CA PRO A 83 -15.81 5.40 -7.02
C PRO A 83 -16.74 4.32 -6.43
N GLU A 84 -18.00 4.29 -6.81
CA GLU A 84 -18.95 3.23 -6.45
C GLU A 84 -18.57 1.86 -7.05
N PHE A 85 -17.96 1.81 -8.25
CA PHE A 85 -17.47 0.55 -8.83
C PHE A 85 -16.18 0.10 -8.15
N SER A 86 -15.35 1.05 -7.70
CA SER A 86 -14.22 0.74 -6.84
C SER A 86 -14.67 0.07 -5.54
N ALA A 87 -15.64 0.64 -4.86
CA ALA A 87 -16.18 0.07 -3.62
C ALA A 87 -16.83 -1.30 -3.85
N GLU A 88 -17.57 -1.47 -4.97
CA GLU A 88 -18.18 -2.76 -5.30
C GLU A 88 -17.11 -3.84 -5.58
N ALA A 89 -16.06 -3.50 -6.33
CA ALA A 89 -14.96 -4.42 -6.58
C ALA A 89 -14.25 -4.85 -5.27
N VAL A 90 -14.01 -3.90 -4.34
CA VAL A 90 -13.42 -4.20 -3.03
C VAL A 90 -14.28 -5.17 -2.21
N LYS A 91 -15.62 -5.00 -2.23
CA LYS A 91 -16.54 -5.91 -1.52
C LYS A 91 -16.44 -7.35 -2.01
N GLN A 92 -16.12 -7.55 -3.29
CA GLN A 92 -16.02 -8.86 -3.91
C GLN A 92 -14.63 -9.52 -3.74
N LEU A 93 -13.63 -8.78 -3.25
CA LEU A 93 -12.31 -9.34 -2.94
C LEU A 93 -12.40 -10.29 -1.74
N ALA A 94 -11.65 -11.38 -1.78
CA ALA A 94 -11.57 -12.33 -0.69
C ALA A 94 -11.09 -11.63 0.60
N ALA A 95 -11.80 -11.86 1.71
CA ALA A 95 -11.62 -11.14 2.98
C ALA A 95 -10.23 -11.35 3.61
N ASP A 96 -9.65 -12.53 3.43
CA ASP A 96 -8.38 -12.98 4.00
C ASP A 96 -7.18 -12.72 3.09
N SER A 97 -7.39 -12.10 1.93
CA SER A 97 -6.33 -11.87 0.98
C SER A 97 -5.46 -10.68 1.40
N ALA A 98 -4.15 -10.90 1.54
CA ALA A 98 -3.16 -9.82 1.65
C ALA A 98 -3.30 -8.81 0.50
N GLY A 99 -3.83 -9.24 -0.64
CA GLY A 99 -4.18 -8.41 -1.78
C GLY A 99 -5.27 -7.38 -1.48
N LYS A 100 -6.27 -7.69 -0.63
CA LYS A 100 -7.33 -6.75 -0.28
C LYS A 100 -6.78 -5.53 0.48
N LEU A 101 -5.91 -5.75 1.48
CA LEU A 101 -5.26 -4.64 2.19
C LEU A 101 -4.39 -3.78 1.28
N ALA A 102 -3.67 -4.38 0.33
CA ALA A 102 -2.90 -3.63 -0.65
C ALA A 102 -3.79 -2.77 -1.55
N VAL A 103 -4.94 -3.28 -1.98
CA VAL A 103 -5.92 -2.50 -2.75
C VAL A 103 -6.50 -1.35 -1.93
N LEU A 104 -6.86 -1.59 -0.67
CA LEU A 104 -7.34 -0.54 0.24
C LEU A 104 -6.29 0.56 0.44
N HIS A 105 -5.01 0.17 0.60
CA HIS A 105 -3.89 1.10 0.70
C HIS A 105 -3.75 1.94 -0.58
N ASP A 106 -3.71 1.32 -1.75
CA ASP A 106 -3.58 2.01 -3.04
C ASP A 106 -4.73 2.99 -3.27
N CYS A 107 -5.97 2.57 -2.92
CA CYS A 107 -7.15 3.42 -2.98
C CYS A 107 -7.06 4.60 -2.01
N ALA A 108 -6.61 4.36 -0.77
CA ALA A 108 -6.40 5.41 0.22
C ALA A 108 -5.38 6.45 -0.29
N VAL A 109 -4.22 6.02 -0.77
CA VAL A 109 -3.19 6.91 -1.33
C VAL A 109 -3.76 7.76 -2.46
N ALA A 110 -4.44 7.14 -3.44
CA ALA A 110 -4.97 7.84 -4.60
C ALA A 110 -6.08 8.85 -4.25
N LEU A 111 -6.90 8.56 -3.24
CA LEU A 111 -7.97 9.46 -2.78
C LEU A 111 -7.44 10.56 -1.86
N MET A 112 -6.41 10.28 -1.07
CA MET A 112 -5.73 11.27 -0.23
C MET A 112 -5.04 12.37 -1.07
N GLU A 113 -4.66 12.08 -2.32
CA GLU A 113 -4.21 13.11 -3.27
C GLU A 113 -5.31 14.15 -3.58
N GLN A 114 -6.58 13.79 -3.44
CA GLN A 114 -7.71 14.70 -3.63
C GLN A 114 -8.03 15.42 -2.31
N SER A 115 -8.42 14.66 -1.30
CA SER A 115 -8.61 15.13 0.08
C SER A 115 -8.83 13.96 1.04
N PRO A 116 -8.55 14.14 2.35
CA PRO A 116 -8.91 13.16 3.38
C PRO A 116 -10.42 12.87 3.42
N GLU A 117 -11.25 13.88 3.13
CA GLU A 117 -12.72 13.76 3.11
C GLU A 117 -13.19 12.83 1.98
N ALA A 118 -12.57 12.91 0.80
CA ALA A 118 -12.89 12.03 -0.33
C ALA A 118 -12.55 10.56 0.02
N ALA A 119 -11.38 10.33 0.64
CA ALA A 119 -10.98 9.00 1.08
C ALA A 119 -11.95 8.42 2.14
N LEU A 120 -12.34 9.22 3.12
CA LEU A 120 -13.29 8.80 4.17
C LEU A 120 -14.70 8.57 3.63
N ALA A 121 -15.16 9.41 2.70
CA ALA A 121 -16.45 9.23 2.02
C ALA A 121 -16.48 7.92 1.24
N TRP A 122 -15.41 7.60 0.50
CA TRP A 122 -15.29 6.32 -0.19
C TRP A 122 -15.28 5.13 0.77
N ALA A 123 -14.47 5.19 1.83
CA ALA A 123 -14.41 4.13 2.83
C ALA A 123 -15.78 3.81 3.44
N ALA A 124 -16.61 4.83 3.69
CA ALA A 124 -17.97 4.66 4.20
C ALA A 124 -18.90 3.90 3.24
N THR A 125 -18.56 3.77 1.95
CA THR A 125 -19.37 3.05 0.95
C THR A 125 -19.02 1.56 0.85
N LEU A 126 -18.00 1.07 1.56
CA LEU A 126 -17.54 -0.33 1.47
C LEU A 126 -18.52 -1.35 2.03
N GLY A 127 -19.43 -0.95 2.89
CA GLY A 127 -20.58 -1.78 3.32
C GLY A 127 -20.31 -2.68 4.51
N SER A 128 -19.18 -3.39 4.60
CA SER A 128 -18.85 -4.20 5.79
C SER A 128 -18.12 -3.35 6.84
N PRO A 129 -18.43 -3.50 8.13
CA PRO A 129 -17.72 -2.80 9.20
C PRO A 129 -16.21 -3.06 9.19
N GLU A 130 -15.82 -4.29 8.88
CA GLU A 130 -14.42 -4.73 8.81
C GLU A 130 -13.69 -4.03 7.67
N ASP A 131 -14.27 -3.96 6.47
CA ASP A 131 -13.69 -3.26 5.33
C ASP A 131 -13.60 -1.76 5.58
N ILE A 132 -14.60 -1.18 6.22
CA ILE A 132 -14.60 0.24 6.60
C ILE A 132 -13.47 0.51 7.61
N ALA A 133 -13.32 -0.36 8.62
CA ALA A 133 -12.25 -0.23 9.62
C ALA A 133 -10.87 -0.38 8.98
N ALA A 134 -10.68 -1.37 8.11
CA ALA A 134 -9.43 -1.58 7.39
C ALA A 134 -9.09 -0.37 6.49
N ALA A 135 -10.06 0.13 5.71
CA ALA A 135 -9.87 1.32 4.88
C ALA A 135 -9.50 2.56 5.70
N LYS A 136 -10.17 2.78 6.85
CA LYS A 136 -9.81 3.86 7.78
C LYS A 136 -8.40 3.69 8.32
N GLY A 137 -7.98 2.47 8.61
CA GLY A 137 -6.61 2.15 9.02
C GLY A 137 -5.58 2.58 7.97
N GLU A 138 -5.81 2.23 6.70
CA GLU A 138 -4.93 2.62 5.60
C GLU A 138 -4.95 4.14 5.35
N ILE A 139 -6.11 4.78 5.39
CA ILE A 139 -6.23 6.24 5.31
C ILE A 139 -5.43 6.91 6.43
N ALA A 140 -5.53 6.41 7.67
CA ALA A 140 -4.78 6.93 8.81
C ALA A 140 -3.26 6.77 8.63
N MET A 141 -2.81 5.64 8.07
CA MET A 141 -1.39 5.41 7.77
C MET A 141 -0.83 6.36 6.70
N VAL A 142 -1.65 6.82 5.77
CA VAL A 142 -1.27 7.89 4.81
C VAL A 142 -1.32 9.25 5.48
N LEU A 143 -2.41 9.54 6.22
CA LEU A 143 -2.67 10.83 6.85
C LEU A 143 -1.64 11.20 7.93
N VAL A 144 -1.05 10.20 8.61
CA VAL A 144 -0.09 10.42 9.71
C VAL A 144 1.14 11.25 9.31
N ALA A 145 1.46 11.30 8.05
CA ALA A 145 2.58 12.09 7.54
C ALA A 145 2.30 13.61 7.55
N THR A 146 1.03 14.01 7.42
CA THR A 146 0.61 15.42 7.28
C THR A 146 -0.23 15.91 8.46
N ASP A 147 -1.06 15.05 9.03
CA ASP A 147 -1.93 15.35 10.18
C ASP A 147 -1.98 14.14 11.13
N PRO A 148 -0.92 13.91 11.92
CA PRO A 148 -0.80 12.71 12.75
C PRO A 148 -1.86 12.65 13.87
N GLU A 149 -2.29 13.79 14.40
CA GLU A 149 -3.31 13.84 15.44
C GLU A 149 -4.67 13.37 14.91
N ARG A 150 -5.07 13.85 13.74
CA ARG A 150 -6.29 13.40 13.06
C ARG A 150 -6.20 11.92 12.65
N ALA A 151 -5.02 11.50 12.18
CA ALA A 151 -4.79 10.11 11.81
C ALA A 151 -5.03 9.15 12.98
N VAL A 152 -4.45 9.44 14.14
CA VAL A 152 -4.66 8.59 15.34
C VAL A 152 -6.11 8.65 15.79
N LYS A 153 -6.74 9.84 15.85
CA LYS A 153 -8.16 9.98 16.22
C LYS A 153 -9.10 9.16 15.33
N LEU A 154 -8.78 9.00 14.05
CA LEU A 154 -9.59 8.25 13.10
C LEU A 154 -9.69 6.76 13.45
N VAL A 155 -8.64 6.20 14.04
CA VAL A 155 -8.54 4.78 14.40
C VAL A 155 -8.49 4.54 15.90
N TRP A 156 -8.66 5.60 16.73
CA TRP A 156 -8.62 5.45 18.18
C TRP A 156 -9.78 4.57 18.66
N PRO A 157 -9.51 3.51 19.42
CA PRO A 157 -10.55 2.60 19.85
C PRO A 157 -11.53 3.29 20.79
N THR A 158 -12.80 3.23 20.47
CA THR A 158 -13.91 3.69 21.32
C THR A 158 -14.39 2.59 22.25
N ASP A 159 -14.15 1.33 21.88
CA ASP A 159 -14.39 0.14 22.68
C ASP A 159 -13.05 -0.55 23.00
N THR A 160 -12.84 -0.86 24.28
CA THR A 160 -11.63 -1.55 24.73
C THR A 160 -11.58 -3.02 24.33
N ALA A 161 -12.69 -3.59 23.88
CA ALA A 161 -12.75 -4.95 23.33
C ALA A 161 -12.29 -5.03 21.85
N ASP A 162 -12.26 -3.90 21.15
CA ASP A 162 -11.87 -3.84 19.72
C ASP A 162 -10.35 -3.98 19.55
N SER A 163 -9.91 -5.21 19.29
CA SER A 163 -8.49 -5.52 19.08
C SER A 163 -7.94 -4.97 17.76
N GLU A 164 -8.76 -4.84 16.72
CA GLU A 164 -8.34 -4.33 15.42
C GLU A 164 -8.12 -2.82 15.47
N ALA A 165 -9.03 -2.07 16.08
CA ALA A 165 -8.86 -0.65 16.32
C ALA A 165 -7.63 -0.37 17.19
N LYS A 166 -7.38 -1.17 18.25
CA LYS A 166 -6.17 -1.08 19.07
C LYS A 166 -4.90 -1.27 18.23
N ALA A 167 -4.89 -2.29 17.37
CA ALA A 167 -3.74 -2.56 16.51
C ALA A 167 -3.51 -1.45 15.47
N ALA A 168 -4.57 -0.91 14.87
CA ALA A 168 -4.50 0.21 13.95
C ALA A 168 -3.97 1.47 14.63
N ALA A 169 -4.51 1.82 15.81
CA ALA A 169 -4.05 2.97 16.60
C ALA A 169 -2.57 2.84 16.99
N ALA A 170 -2.14 1.64 17.41
CA ALA A 170 -0.75 1.38 17.75
C ALA A 170 0.19 1.59 16.55
N LYS A 171 -0.17 1.11 15.34
CA LYS A 171 0.61 1.32 14.12
C LYS A 171 0.75 2.81 13.77
N VAL A 172 -0.36 3.56 13.83
CA VAL A 172 -0.35 5.01 13.55
C VAL A 172 0.47 5.77 14.59
N LEU A 173 0.30 5.48 15.89
CA LEU A 173 1.12 6.06 16.96
C LEU A 173 2.61 5.75 16.79
N GLN A 174 2.95 4.51 16.45
CA GLN A 174 4.33 4.12 16.18
C GLN A 174 4.92 4.95 15.04
N ARG A 175 4.18 5.08 13.94
CA ARG A 175 4.60 5.90 12.79
C ARG A 175 4.79 7.36 13.15
N TRP A 176 3.86 7.93 13.93
CA TRP A 176 3.98 9.30 14.44
C TRP A 176 5.20 9.48 15.34
N THR A 177 5.41 8.54 16.27
CA THR A 177 6.53 8.59 17.22
C THR A 177 7.90 8.55 16.54
N ILE A 178 8.02 7.83 15.41
CA ILE A 178 9.25 7.83 14.61
C ILE A 178 9.58 9.24 14.11
N GLY A 179 8.58 10.01 13.66
CA GLY A 179 8.78 11.35 13.09
C GLY A 179 8.84 12.46 14.14
N ALA A 180 8.02 12.37 15.19
CA ALA A 180 7.83 13.43 16.18
C ALA A 180 7.48 12.86 17.57
N PRO A 181 8.43 12.21 18.27
CA PRO A 181 8.14 11.48 19.51
C PRO A 181 7.58 12.37 20.62
N ALA A 182 8.11 13.59 20.80
CA ALA A 182 7.62 14.50 21.83
C ALA A 182 6.17 14.95 21.58
N ASN A 183 5.77 15.12 20.31
CA ASN A 183 4.40 15.49 19.96
C ASN A 183 3.43 14.33 20.19
N ALA A 184 3.83 13.11 19.81
CA ALA A 184 3.05 11.90 20.08
C ALA A 184 2.87 11.69 21.59
N ALA A 185 3.92 11.89 22.38
CA ALA A 185 3.93 11.82 23.83
C ALA A 185 3.01 12.85 24.47
N ALA A 186 3.06 14.10 24.01
CA ALA A 186 2.19 15.16 24.50
C ALA A 186 0.72 14.86 24.20
N TRP A 187 0.44 14.39 22.99
CA TRP A 187 -0.94 14.05 22.59
C TRP A 187 -1.50 12.89 23.41
N ILE A 188 -0.77 11.79 23.58
CA ILE A 188 -1.28 10.62 24.33
C ILE A 188 -1.52 10.97 25.79
N ALA A 189 -0.78 11.91 26.36
CA ALA A 189 -0.99 12.40 27.72
C ALA A 189 -2.34 13.11 27.91
N THR A 190 -2.93 13.65 26.85
CA THR A 190 -4.25 14.32 26.89
C THR A 190 -5.42 13.35 26.86
N MET A 191 -5.18 12.08 26.52
CA MET A 191 -6.24 11.08 26.43
C MET A 191 -6.80 10.72 27.82
N PRO A 192 -8.10 10.38 27.92
CA PRO A 192 -8.69 9.91 29.16
C PRO A 192 -7.92 8.71 29.73
N ALA A 193 -7.82 8.63 31.05
CA ALA A 193 -7.19 7.50 31.71
C ALA A 193 -7.95 6.20 31.38
N GLY A 194 -7.21 5.14 31.07
CA GLY A 194 -7.78 3.85 30.70
C GLY A 194 -6.77 2.97 29.97
N GLU A 195 -7.24 1.80 29.56
CA GLU A 195 -6.42 0.78 28.90
C GLU A 195 -5.82 1.29 27.58
N SER A 196 -6.61 1.94 26.73
CA SER A 196 -6.16 2.47 25.44
C SER A 196 -5.07 3.52 25.59
N ARG A 197 -5.18 4.43 26.59
CA ARG A 197 -4.12 5.40 26.89
C ARG A 197 -2.86 4.70 27.39
N SER A 198 -3.00 3.73 28.29
CA SER A 198 -1.84 2.99 28.81
C SER A 198 -1.11 2.23 27.70
N ALA A 199 -1.82 1.58 26.79
CA ALA A 199 -1.27 0.92 25.62
C ALA A 199 -0.57 1.92 24.68
N GLY A 200 -1.18 3.09 24.47
CA GLY A 200 -0.59 4.16 23.67
C GLY A 200 0.69 4.71 24.29
N ILE A 201 0.73 4.94 25.61
CA ILE A 201 1.94 5.34 26.34
C ILE A 201 3.05 4.29 26.15
N ALA A 202 2.73 3.00 26.30
CA ALA A 202 3.69 1.92 26.10
C ALA A 202 4.23 1.90 24.66
N THR A 203 3.39 2.14 23.66
CA THR A 203 3.79 2.22 22.25
C THR A 203 4.77 3.37 22.03
N VAL A 204 4.43 4.57 22.50
CA VAL A 204 5.28 5.76 22.37
C VAL A 204 6.60 5.56 23.10
N ALA A 205 6.56 5.10 24.37
CA ALA A 205 7.75 4.85 25.17
C ALA A 205 8.71 3.86 24.50
N SER A 206 8.19 2.71 24.08
CA SER A 206 8.96 1.65 23.42
C SER A 206 9.67 2.16 22.16
N GLN A 207 8.94 2.87 21.31
CA GLN A 207 9.48 3.42 20.06
C GLN A 207 10.51 4.52 20.33
N TRP A 208 10.24 5.41 21.30
CA TRP A 208 11.12 6.53 21.62
C TRP A 208 12.41 6.09 22.32
N VAL A 209 12.34 5.11 23.21
CA VAL A 209 13.52 4.50 23.86
C VAL A 209 14.51 3.96 22.82
N GLY A 210 14.00 3.33 21.75
CA GLY A 210 14.86 2.84 20.67
C GLY A 210 15.59 3.95 19.91
N ALA A 211 14.98 5.13 19.77
CA ALA A 211 15.54 6.27 19.04
C ALA A 211 16.39 7.21 19.93
N ASN A 212 15.91 7.52 21.15
CA ASN A 212 16.57 8.40 22.11
C ASN A 212 16.19 8.01 23.55
N PRO A 213 16.96 7.10 24.18
CA PRO A 213 16.67 6.59 25.52
C PRO A 213 16.57 7.68 26.58
N GLN A 214 17.49 8.66 26.53
CA GLN A 214 17.56 9.73 27.55
C GLN A 214 16.29 10.61 27.53
N ALA A 215 15.86 11.02 26.34
CA ALA A 215 14.64 11.83 26.21
C ALA A 215 13.38 11.05 26.60
N ALA A 216 13.31 9.78 26.22
CA ALA A 216 12.20 8.92 26.59
C ALA A 216 12.10 8.71 28.10
N LEU A 217 13.22 8.43 28.77
CA LEU A 217 13.27 8.31 30.24
C LEU A 217 12.85 9.61 30.94
N SER A 218 13.29 10.77 30.43
CA SER A 218 12.91 12.07 31.01
C SER A 218 11.41 12.36 30.87
N TRP A 219 10.75 11.81 29.86
CA TRP A 219 9.31 11.95 29.68
C TRP A 219 8.50 11.00 30.58
N MET A 220 9.04 9.81 30.89
CA MET A 220 8.35 8.79 31.72
C MET A 220 8.40 9.07 33.21
N VAL A 221 9.26 9.99 33.68
CA VAL A 221 9.40 10.43 35.09
C VAL A 221 8.54 11.62 35.40
#